data_37ce8e9fff1a1aef9b527eb18efde35d
#
_entry.id   37ce8e9fff1a1aef9b527eb18efde35d
#
_cell.length_a   1.000
_cell.length_b   1.000
_cell.length_c   1.000
_cell.angle_alpha   90.00
_cell.angle_beta   90.00
_cell.angle_gamma   90.00
#
_symmetry.space_group_name_H-M   'P 1'
#
loop_
_entity.id
_entity.type
_entity.pdbx_description
1 polymer ?
#
loop_
_entity_poly.entity_id
_entity_poly.type
_entity_poly.pdbx_seq_one_letter_code
_entity_poly.pdbx_strand_id
1 'polypeptide(L)'
;MKSALLRRLPWFRPPAKRALVLAGGGVIGGMYEVGALAALDEALPNFRANEFDLYIGSSSGSVVASLMANGIRPRDLYDILAEERDDPLNFQRGSVYDKGTFSIAARNLAHFVWAVGKKAVTGFRLEWPDLLARSGADMPAGFFTVAPLERFMRAAFEAKGLPNSFRDCRRPLLIPAIDLDGAERAVFGAEPLMDVPISQAIAASSSIPGFFEPYRIGGRDYVDGDVGHTGHADLAVGHGAGSVVVINPAVPLRIGSPKEPDVRSGGLYAIMEQAGHITSLNILVLGLRELKLRRPDVEFSLIQPEFKPSPLVGPSMGFEASRAALRYGHASVTEWLAGEGAPVAIRFK
;
A
#
# COMPACT_ATOMS: atom_id res chain seq x y z
N MET A 1 -30.59 24.42 -16.41
CA MET A 1 -31.55 23.52 -17.09
C MET A 1 -31.00 22.84 -18.35
N LYS A 2 -30.12 23.44 -19.18
CA LYS A 2 -29.60 22.79 -20.41
C LYS A 2 -28.69 21.57 -20.15
N SER A 3 -27.97 21.47 -19.02
CA SER A 3 -27.04 20.37 -18.73
C SER A 3 -27.73 19.03 -18.33
N ALA A 4 -28.93 19.11 -17.79
CA ALA A 4 -29.69 17.92 -17.38
C ALA A 4 -30.36 17.18 -18.54
N LEU A 5 -30.69 17.89 -19.62
CA LEU A 5 -31.31 17.31 -20.81
C LEU A 5 -30.33 16.51 -21.67
N LEU A 6 -29.07 16.99 -21.75
CA LEU A 6 -28.01 16.34 -22.53
C LEU A 6 -27.62 14.94 -21.98
N ARG A 7 -27.77 14.72 -20.69
CA ARG A 7 -27.51 13.43 -20.04
C ARG A 7 -28.48 12.31 -20.43
N ARG A 8 -29.59 12.60 -21.08
CA ARG A 8 -30.62 11.61 -21.50
C ARG A 8 -30.46 11.14 -22.93
N LEU A 9 -29.51 11.71 -23.69
CA LEU A 9 -29.29 11.26 -25.06
C LEU A 9 -28.33 10.06 -25.06
N PRO A 10 -28.72 8.91 -25.64
CA PRO A 10 -27.94 7.67 -25.54
C PRO A 10 -26.56 7.74 -26.17
N TRP A 11 -26.28 8.71 -27.02
CA TRP A 11 -24.99 8.99 -27.65
C TRP A 11 -24.11 10.00 -26.90
N PHE A 12 -24.62 10.65 -25.88
CA PHE A 12 -23.86 11.58 -25.03
C PHE A 12 -23.54 10.95 -23.68
N ARG A 13 -22.69 9.93 -23.69
CA ARG A 13 -22.04 9.48 -22.45
C ARG A 13 -20.77 10.33 -22.26
N PRO A 14 -20.65 11.09 -21.16
CA PRO A 14 -19.38 11.69 -20.82
C PRO A 14 -18.33 10.55 -20.70
N PRO A 15 -17.05 10.82 -21.00
CA PRO A 15 -16.01 9.82 -20.82
C PRO A 15 -16.10 9.28 -19.39
N ALA A 16 -15.99 7.96 -19.27
CA ALA A 16 -16.09 7.30 -17.97
C ALA A 16 -15.00 7.83 -17.03
N LYS A 17 -15.40 8.20 -15.81
CA LYS A 17 -14.46 8.61 -14.76
C LYS A 17 -13.47 7.48 -14.51
N ARG A 18 -12.17 7.81 -14.54
CA ARG A 18 -11.08 6.84 -14.36
C ARG A 18 -10.57 6.91 -12.92
N ALA A 19 -10.41 5.76 -12.28
CA ALA A 19 -9.79 5.64 -10.98
C ALA A 19 -8.52 4.79 -11.04
N LEU A 20 -7.47 5.26 -10.35
CA LEU A 20 -6.24 4.52 -10.12
C LEU A 20 -6.22 4.06 -8.66
N VAL A 21 -6.08 2.76 -8.46
CA VAL A 21 -6.05 2.12 -7.15
C VAL A 21 -4.69 1.46 -6.97
N LEU A 22 -3.97 1.84 -5.92
CA LEU A 22 -2.64 1.36 -5.58
C LEU A 22 -2.73 0.60 -4.26
N ALA A 23 -2.50 -0.70 -4.32
CA ALA A 23 -2.53 -1.56 -3.13
C ALA A 23 -1.17 -1.54 -2.42
N GLY A 24 -1.17 -1.85 -1.12
CA GLY A 24 0.06 -1.91 -0.36
C GLY A 24 0.97 -3.08 -0.74
N GLY A 25 2.16 -3.08 -0.18
CA GLY A 25 3.17 -4.11 -0.42
C GLY A 25 4.52 -3.74 0.22
N GLY A 26 4.49 -2.88 1.23
CA GLY A 26 5.69 -2.38 1.88
C GLY A 26 6.56 -1.53 0.95
N VAL A 27 7.82 -1.32 1.34
CA VAL A 27 8.76 -0.48 0.58
C VAL A 27 8.97 -1.02 -0.84
N ILE A 28 9.20 -2.32 -0.99
CA ILE A 28 9.45 -2.93 -2.30
C ILE A 28 8.18 -2.92 -3.18
N GLY A 29 7.00 -3.01 -2.57
CA GLY A 29 5.72 -2.88 -3.28
C GLY A 29 5.52 -1.47 -3.86
N GLY A 30 5.73 -0.42 -3.08
CA GLY A 30 5.66 0.95 -3.56
C GLY A 30 6.66 1.25 -4.69
N MET A 31 7.87 0.68 -4.60
CA MET A 31 8.86 0.78 -5.68
C MET A 31 8.39 0.09 -6.96
N TYR A 32 7.80 -1.11 -6.85
CA TYR A 32 7.19 -1.79 -8.00
C TYR A 32 6.10 -0.94 -8.64
N GLU A 33 5.21 -0.33 -7.85
CA GLU A 33 4.13 0.53 -8.36
C GLU A 33 4.67 1.71 -9.16
N VAL A 34 5.70 2.39 -8.66
CA VAL A 34 6.34 3.50 -9.40
C VAL A 34 6.92 3.01 -10.73
N GLY A 35 7.62 1.87 -10.73
CA GLY A 35 8.15 1.26 -11.96
C GLY A 35 7.06 0.88 -12.95
N ALA A 36 6.00 0.22 -12.48
CA ALA A 36 4.87 -0.18 -13.31
C ALA A 36 4.14 1.03 -13.92
N LEU A 37 3.90 2.07 -13.12
CA LEU A 37 3.27 3.31 -13.60
C LEU A 37 4.13 4.05 -14.61
N ALA A 38 5.45 4.09 -14.43
CA ALA A 38 6.36 4.69 -15.40
C ALA A 38 6.31 3.96 -16.75
N ALA A 39 6.34 2.62 -16.75
CA ALA A 39 6.23 1.82 -17.96
C ALA A 39 4.89 2.00 -18.70
N LEU A 40 3.78 2.06 -17.94
CA LEU A 40 2.45 2.30 -18.52
C LEU A 40 2.35 3.69 -19.14
N ASP A 41 2.87 4.70 -18.46
CA ASP A 41 2.83 6.10 -18.92
C ASP A 41 3.69 6.31 -20.19
N GLU A 42 4.79 5.59 -20.30
CA GLU A 42 5.67 5.62 -21.47
C GLU A 42 5.08 4.89 -22.68
N ALA A 43 4.51 3.72 -22.46
CA ALA A 43 4.06 2.84 -23.54
C ALA A 43 2.66 3.17 -24.06
N LEU A 44 1.81 3.79 -23.23
CA LEU A 44 0.40 4.04 -23.56
C LEU A 44 0.13 5.55 -23.68
N PRO A 45 0.03 6.11 -24.90
CA PRO A 45 -0.08 7.57 -25.11
C PRO A 45 -1.24 8.25 -24.36
N ASN A 46 -2.32 7.50 -24.09
CA ASN A 46 -3.51 8.00 -23.40
C ASN A 46 -3.55 7.60 -21.92
N PHE A 47 -2.56 6.88 -21.43
CA PHE A 47 -2.41 6.59 -20.02
C PHE A 47 -1.55 7.68 -19.38
N ARG A 48 -2.15 8.49 -18.54
CA ARG A 48 -1.46 9.51 -17.76
C ARG A 48 -1.73 9.20 -16.30
N ALA A 49 -0.77 8.54 -15.65
CA ALA A 49 -0.95 8.06 -14.28
C ALA A 49 -1.22 9.20 -13.28
N ASN A 50 -0.78 10.42 -13.55
CA ASN A 50 -1.03 11.61 -12.75
C ASN A 50 -2.25 12.45 -13.22
N GLU A 51 -3.09 11.91 -14.11
CA GLU A 51 -4.28 12.58 -14.67
C GLU A 51 -5.56 11.74 -14.52
N PHE A 52 -5.58 10.78 -13.61
CA PHE A 52 -6.80 10.07 -13.25
C PHE A 52 -7.76 11.01 -12.48
N ASP A 53 -9.05 10.69 -12.53
CA ASP A 53 -10.09 11.50 -11.89
C ASP A 53 -10.23 11.22 -10.39
N LEU A 54 -9.69 10.08 -9.92
CA LEU A 54 -9.69 9.66 -8.53
C LEU A 54 -8.50 8.74 -8.26
N TYR A 55 -7.87 8.94 -7.13
CA TYR A 55 -6.80 8.09 -6.62
C TYR A 55 -7.20 7.44 -5.30
N ILE A 56 -6.86 6.17 -5.16
CA ILE A 56 -7.03 5.42 -3.92
C ILE A 56 -5.72 4.70 -3.66
N GLY A 57 -5.17 4.87 -2.47
CA GLY A 57 -3.92 4.20 -2.10
C GLY A 57 -3.94 3.71 -0.67
N SER A 58 -3.54 2.46 -0.44
CA SER A 58 -3.35 1.87 0.89
C SER A 58 -1.89 1.56 1.14
N SER A 59 -1.45 1.63 2.39
CA SER A 59 -0.06 1.35 2.78
C SER A 59 0.96 2.12 1.91
N SER A 60 1.98 1.45 1.35
CA SER A 60 2.92 2.09 0.42
C SER A 60 2.25 2.69 -0.82
N GLY A 61 1.14 2.12 -1.28
CA GLY A 61 0.34 2.67 -2.37
C GLY A 61 -0.26 4.03 -2.04
N SER A 62 -0.48 4.36 -0.76
CA SER A 62 -0.94 5.69 -0.34
C SER A 62 0.12 6.78 -0.60
N VAL A 63 1.40 6.46 -0.44
CA VAL A 63 2.52 7.35 -0.79
C VAL A 63 2.49 7.66 -2.29
N VAL A 64 2.46 6.61 -3.12
CA VAL A 64 2.49 6.76 -4.59
C VAL A 64 1.22 7.46 -5.07
N ALA A 65 0.03 7.07 -4.59
CA ALA A 65 -1.25 7.69 -4.95
C ALA A 65 -1.27 9.18 -4.61
N SER A 66 -0.74 9.58 -3.45
CA SER A 66 -0.70 10.98 -3.03
C SER A 66 0.19 11.84 -3.93
N LEU A 67 1.30 11.32 -4.40
CA LEU A 67 2.19 11.99 -5.34
C LEU A 67 1.55 12.12 -6.73
N MET A 68 0.93 11.04 -7.22
CA MET A 68 0.19 11.08 -8.50
C MET A 68 -0.99 12.05 -8.45
N ALA A 69 -1.78 12.02 -7.37
CA ALA A 69 -2.91 12.93 -7.15
C ALA A 69 -2.47 14.39 -7.09
N ASN A 70 -1.27 14.68 -6.62
CA ASN A 70 -0.65 15.99 -6.62
C ASN A 70 0.06 16.35 -7.94
N GLY A 71 -0.01 15.47 -8.95
CA GLY A 71 0.45 15.76 -10.30
C GLY A 71 1.91 15.40 -10.60
N ILE A 72 2.61 14.70 -9.70
CA ILE A 72 3.95 14.17 -9.97
C ILE A 72 3.86 13.12 -11.08
N ARG A 73 4.73 13.21 -12.09
CA ARG A 73 4.75 12.22 -13.17
C ARG A 73 5.48 10.96 -12.72
N PRO A 74 4.99 9.76 -13.07
CA PRO A 74 5.64 8.51 -12.71
C PRO A 74 7.10 8.44 -13.14
N ARG A 75 7.41 8.94 -14.35
CA ARG A 75 8.77 8.94 -14.88
C ARG A 75 9.72 9.80 -14.04
N ASP A 76 9.29 10.99 -13.63
CA ASP A 76 10.13 11.87 -12.80
C ASP A 76 10.44 11.20 -11.45
N LEU A 77 9.42 10.58 -10.84
CA LEU A 77 9.59 9.84 -9.59
C LEU A 77 10.49 8.61 -9.77
N TYR A 78 10.32 7.88 -10.88
CA TYR A 78 11.18 6.74 -11.23
C TYR A 78 12.65 7.16 -11.34
N ASP A 79 12.94 8.23 -12.07
CA ASP A 79 14.30 8.72 -12.26
C ASP A 79 14.94 9.19 -10.94
N ILE A 80 14.18 9.90 -10.09
CA ILE A 80 14.63 10.30 -8.75
C ILE A 80 15.08 9.08 -7.94
N LEU A 81 14.26 8.03 -7.92
CA LEU A 81 14.50 6.83 -7.12
C LEU A 81 15.57 5.91 -7.74
N ALA A 82 15.59 5.77 -9.07
CA ALA A 82 16.53 4.90 -9.78
C ALA A 82 17.97 5.43 -9.76
N GLU A 83 18.11 6.74 -9.85
CA GLU A 83 19.39 7.44 -9.92
C GLU A 83 19.85 8.04 -8.58
N GLU A 84 19.05 7.86 -7.52
CA GLU A 84 19.33 8.43 -6.18
C GLU A 84 19.57 9.95 -6.21
N ARG A 85 18.78 10.64 -7.03
CA ARG A 85 18.95 12.09 -7.16
C ARG A 85 18.79 12.78 -5.82
N ASP A 86 19.51 13.87 -5.62
CA ASP A 86 19.32 14.76 -4.48
C ASP A 86 17.99 15.51 -4.65
N ASP A 87 16.92 14.89 -4.20
CA ASP A 87 15.54 15.36 -4.35
C ASP A 87 14.75 15.02 -3.09
N PRO A 88 13.87 15.92 -2.61
CA PRO A 88 13.02 15.67 -1.45
C PRO A 88 12.14 14.40 -1.54
N LEU A 89 11.85 13.90 -2.74
CA LEU A 89 11.09 12.67 -2.97
C LEU A 89 11.97 11.41 -3.00
N ASN A 90 13.29 11.55 -2.87
CA ASN A 90 14.19 10.39 -2.86
C ASN A 90 14.03 9.60 -1.56
N PHE A 91 13.19 8.59 -1.61
CA PHE A 91 12.83 7.75 -0.47
C PHE A 91 13.98 6.81 -0.09
N GLN A 92 14.52 6.99 1.09
CA GLN A 92 15.66 6.24 1.60
C GLN A 92 15.34 5.52 2.90
N ARG A 93 16.24 4.64 3.34
CA ARG A 93 16.08 3.90 4.60
C ARG A 93 15.79 4.83 5.80
N GLY A 94 16.44 5.98 5.87
CA GLY A 94 16.21 6.97 6.92
C GLY A 94 14.81 7.60 6.91
N SER A 95 14.09 7.49 5.80
CA SER A 95 12.70 7.97 5.70
C SER A 95 11.70 7.11 6.50
N VAL A 96 12.09 5.86 6.82
CA VAL A 96 11.26 4.93 7.63
C VAL A 96 11.92 4.59 8.95
N TYR A 97 13.25 4.44 8.95
CA TYR A 97 14.01 4.00 10.11
C TYR A 97 15.00 5.07 10.53
N ASP A 98 14.67 5.85 11.54
CA ASP A 98 15.57 6.79 12.17
C ASP A 98 16.12 6.26 13.53
N LYS A 99 17.00 7.04 14.18
CA LYS A 99 17.57 6.66 15.48
C LYS A 99 16.48 6.51 16.57
N GLY A 100 15.41 7.31 16.48
CA GLY A 100 14.27 7.23 17.40
C GLY A 100 13.53 5.91 17.27
N THR A 101 13.32 5.44 16.04
CA THR A 101 12.69 4.15 15.75
C THR A 101 13.47 2.99 16.36
N PHE A 102 14.81 2.99 16.23
CA PHE A 102 15.65 1.96 16.84
C PHE A 102 15.65 2.01 18.37
N SER A 103 15.57 3.20 18.97
CA SER A 103 15.48 3.32 20.43
C SER A 103 14.16 2.80 20.98
N ILE A 104 13.05 3.02 20.26
CA ILE A 104 11.74 2.47 20.58
C ILE A 104 11.77 0.94 20.47
N ALA A 105 12.30 0.40 19.37
CA ALA A 105 12.43 -1.04 19.17
C ALA A 105 13.26 -1.70 20.28
N ALA A 106 14.40 -1.11 20.65
CA ALA A 106 15.25 -1.61 21.74
C ALA A 106 14.52 -1.58 23.09
N ARG A 107 13.80 -0.49 23.39
CA ARG A 107 13.00 -0.38 24.63
C ARG A 107 11.89 -1.41 24.67
N ASN A 108 11.15 -1.58 23.57
CA ASN A 108 10.04 -2.53 23.47
C ASN A 108 10.53 -3.97 23.62
N LEU A 109 11.66 -4.31 23.00
CA LEU A 109 12.29 -5.61 23.14
C LEU A 109 12.80 -5.85 24.57
N ALA A 110 13.46 -4.87 25.19
CA ALA A 110 13.93 -4.95 26.57
C ALA A 110 12.76 -5.13 27.56
N HIS A 111 11.67 -4.41 27.36
CA HIS A 111 10.46 -4.54 28.17
C HIS A 111 9.83 -5.93 28.04
N PHE A 112 9.73 -6.46 26.82
CA PHE A 112 9.23 -7.81 26.57
C PHE A 112 10.11 -8.87 27.25
N VAL A 113 11.45 -8.81 27.06
CA VAL A 113 12.39 -9.74 27.70
C VAL A 113 12.30 -9.67 29.24
N TRP A 114 12.19 -8.47 29.80
CA TRP A 114 12.01 -8.28 31.23
C TRP A 114 10.70 -8.86 31.75
N ALA A 115 9.59 -8.64 31.03
CA ALA A 115 8.26 -9.16 31.42
C ALA A 115 8.23 -10.69 31.39
N VAL A 116 8.80 -11.31 30.36
CA VAL A 116 8.93 -12.77 30.24
C VAL A 116 9.86 -13.32 31.35
N GLY A 117 11.02 -12.67 31.57
CA GLY A 117 11.97 -13.07 32.62
C GLY A 117 11.37 -12.98 34.03
N LYS A 118 10.62 -11.92 34.34
CA LYS A 118 9.91 -11.77 35.63
C LYS A 118 8.92 -12.90 35.85
N LYS A 119 8.14 -13.29 34.86
CA LYS A 119 7.17 -14.39 34.92
C LYS A 119 7.86 -15.75 35.11
N ALA A 120 9.00 -15.96 34.48
CA ALA A 120 9.78 -17.19 34.66
C ALA A 120 10.38 -17.33 36.07
N VAL A 121 10.79 -16.23 36.68
CA VAL A 121 11.41 -16.24 38.03
C VAL A 121 10.36 -16.34 39.14
N THR A 122 9.13 -15.88 38.96
CA THR A 122 8.09 -15.90 40.01
C THR A 122 7.46 -17.26 40.25
N GLY A 123 8.02 -18.36 39.76
CA GLY A 123 7.74 -19.74 40.18
C GLY A 123 6.37 -20.29 39.77
N PHE A 124 5.71 -19.69 38.80
CA PHE A 124 4.46 -20.22 38.26
C PHE A 124 4.78 -21.47 37.43
N ARG A 125 4.24 -22.63 37.82
CA ARG A 125 4.13 -23.84 37.00
C ARG A 125 3.12 -23.61 35.87
N LEU A 126 3.46 -22.73 34.93
CA LEU A 126 2.68 -22.52 33.71
C LEU A 126 3.30 -23.40 32.61
N GLU A 127 2.47 -24.18 31.95
CA GLU A 127 2.87 -24.84 30.72
C GLU A 127 3.22 -23.79 29.65
N TRP A 128 4.21 -24.07 28.80
CA TRP A 128 4.69 -23.13 27.76
C TRP A 128 3.58 -22.50 26.91
N PRO A 129 2.49 -23.23 26.54
CA PRO A 129 1.38 -22.64 25.80
C PRO A 129 0.64 -21.56 26.58
N ASP A 130 0.43 -21.76 27.87
CA ASP A 130 -0.24 -20.78 28.74
C ASP A 130 0.63 -19.54 29.00
N LEU A 131 1.95 -19.73 29.07
CA LEU A 131 2.88 -18.61 29.20
C LEU A 131 2.86 -17.74 27.94
N LEU A 132 2.86 -18.34 26.75
CA LEU A 132 2.75 -17.61 25.48
C LEU A 132 1.39 -16.89 25.35
N ALA A 133 0.30 -17.57 25.64
CA ALA A 133 -1.05 -16.98 25.56
C ALA A 133 -1.23 -15.79 26.51
N ARG A 134 -0.70 -15.89 27.76
CA ARG A 134 -0.78 -14.81 28.76
C ARG A 134 0.27 -13.73 28.58
N SER A 135 1.34 -14.00 27.84
CA SER A 135 2.37 -13.01 27.53
C SER A 135 1.97 -12.08 26.37
N GLY A 136 0.87 -12.36 25.66
CA GLY A 136 0.35 -11.50 24.61
C GLY A 136 0.09 -10.07 25.09
N ALA A 137 -0.39 -9.89 26.32
CA ALA A 137 -0.59 -8.57 26.92
C ALA A 137 0.71 -7.82 27.27
N ASP A 138 1.85 -8.52 27.35
CA ASP A 138 3.15 -7.92 27.63
C ASP A 138 3.94 -7.66 26.34
N MET A 139 3.41 -8.11 25.17
CA MET A 139 4.00 -7.76 23.88
C MET A 139 3.76 -6.29 23.57
N PRO A 140 4.75 -5.59 23.00
CA PRO A 140 4.53 -4.23 22.54
C PRO A 140 3.48 -4.20 21.43
N ALA A 141 2.74 -3.12 21.30
CA ALA A 141 1.75 -2.91 20.22
C ALA A 141 2.38 -2.94 18.82
N GLY A 142 3.68 -2.74 18.73
CA GLY A 142 4.52 -2.84 17.56
C GLY A 142 5.99 -2.69 17.95
N PHE A 143 6.89 -3.15 17.11
CA PHE A 143 8.33 -3.03 17.39
C PHE A 143 8.89 -1.68 16.94
N PHE A 144 8.30 -1.06 15.91
CA PHE A 144 8.75 0.19 15.32
C PHE A 144 7.64 1.23 15.33
N THR A 145 7.98 2.48 15.03
CA THR A 145 6.99 3.54 14.79
C THR A 145 7.05 3.99 13.34
N VAL A 146 5.90 4.34 12.78
CA VAL A 146 5.75 4.88 11.43
C VAL A 146 5.95 6.39 11.36
N ALA A 147 6.17 7.06 12.51
CA ALA A 147 6.35 8.51 12.59
C ALA A 147 7.47 9.09 11.69
N PRO A 148 8.60 8.40 11.41
CA PRO A 148 9.57 8.89 10.42
C PRO A 148 8.98 9.04 9.02
N LEU A 149 8.12 8.13 8.59
CA LEU A 149 7.44 8.21 7.29
C LEU A 149 6.52 9.44 7.22
N GLU A 150 5.76 9.71 8.28
CA GLU A 150 4.94 10.93 8.37
C GLU A 150 5.81 12.19 8.20
N ARG A 151 6.90 12.29 8.97
CA ARG A 151 7.80 13.45 8.90
C ARG A 151 8.43 13.61 7.53
N PHE A 152 8.87 12.51 6.92
CA PHE A 152 9.41 12.50 5.57
C PHE A 152 8.39 13.03 4.55
N MET A 153 7.17 12.49 4.55
CA MET A 153 6.14 12.90 3.60
C MET A 153 5.74 14.35 3.78
N ARG A 154 5.57 14.81 5.02
CA ARG A 154 5.27 16.21 5.32
C ARG A 154 6.37 17.15 4.83
N ALA A 155 7.62 16.83 5.11
CA ALA A 155 8.77 17.63 4.64
C ALA A 155 8.91 17.60 3.12
N ALA A 156 8.68 16.44 2.48
CA ALA A 156 8.74 16.31 1.02
C ALA A 156 7.64 17.12 0.33
N PHE A 157 6.41 17.11 0.85
CA PHE A 157 5.32 17.94 0.34
C PHE A 157 5.67 19.43 0.47
N GLU A 158 6.14 19.88 1.63
CA GLU A 158 6.55 21.26 1.85
C GLU A 158 7.68 21.67 0.89
N ALA A 159 8.74 20.90 0.79
CA ALA A 159 9.89 21.20 -0.06
C ALA A 159 9.55 21.24 -1.56
N LYS A 160 8.55 20.46 -1.99
CA LYS A 160 8.07 20.43 -3.37
C LYS A 160 6.92 21.43 -3.63
N GLY A 161 6.46 22.16 -2.62
CA GLY A 161 5.29 23.04 -2.74
C GLY A 161 4.00 22.28 -3.05
N LEU A 162 3.90 21.00 -2.61
CA LEU A 162 2.71 20.17 -2.78
C LEU A 162 1.78 20.31 -1.57
N PRO A 163 0.45 20.33 -1.77
CA PRO A 163 -0.48 20.38 -0.65
C PRO A 163 -0.44 19.09 0.19
N ASN A 164 -0.39 19.25 1.51
CA ASN A 164 -0.57 18.19 2.49
C ASN A 164 -2.02 18.16 3.02
N SER A 165 -2.98 18.48 2.16
CA SER A 165 -4.42 18.63 2.43
C SER A 165 -5.21 17.96 1.33
N PHE A 166 -6.19 17.12 1.69
CA PHE A 166 -7.07 16.49 0.71
C PHE A 166 -7.93 17.49 -0.05
N ARG A 167 -8.33 18.61 0.59
CA ARG A 167 -9.14 19.66 -0.03
C ARG A 167 -8.38 20.40 -1.12
N ASP A 168 -7.07 20.56 -0.94
CA ASP A 168 -6.21 21.33 -1.86
C ASP A 168 -5.48 20.42 -2.85
N CYS A 169 -5.63 19.10 -2.72
CA CYS A 169 -5.03 18.14 -3.63
C CYS A 169 -5.54 18.36 -5.06
N ARG A 170 -4.65 18.33 -6.04
CA ARG A 170 -4.98 18.59 -7.46
C ARG A 170 -6.08 17.66 -7.99
N ARG A 171 -6.12 16.42 -7.51
CA ARG A 171 -7.13 15.42 -7.84
C ARG A 171 -7.65 14.76 -6.57
N PRO A 172 -8.91 14.32 -6.56
CA PRO A 172 -9.46 13.57 -5.44
C PRO A 172 -8.59 12.38 -5.06
N LEU A 173 -8.28 12.27 -3.77
CA LEU A 173 -7.46 11.23 -3.18
C LEU A 173 -8.19 10.62 -1.99
N LEU A 174 -8.20 9.30 -1.89
CA LEU A 174 -8.70 8.56 -0.74
C LEU A 174 -7.59 7.66 -0.20
N ILE A 175 -7.39 7.69 1.09
CA ILE A 175 -6.43 6.83 1.79
C ILE A 175 -7.19 6.04 2.85
N PRO A 176 -7.46 4.75 2.63
CA PRO A 176 -8.08 3.90 3.63
C PRO A 176 -7.09 3.45 4.71
N ALA A 177 -7.58 3.33 5.93
CA ALA A 177 -6.94 2.66 7.06
C ALA A 177 -8.01 1.92 7.86
N ILE A 178 -7.60 1.13 8.84
CA ILE A 178 -8.54 0.44 9.74
C ILE A 178 -8.49 1.10 11.12
N ASP A 179 -9.64 1.58 11.57
CA ASP A 179 -9.86 2.02 12.95
C ASP A 179 -9.97 0.79 13.84
N LEU A 180 -8.99 0.59 14.73
CA LEU A 180 -8.95 -0.61 15.58
C LEU A 180 -10.09 -0.66 16.60
N ASP A 181 -10.39 0.49 17.21
CA ASP A 181 -11.42 0.56 18.26
C ASP A 181 -12.82 0.54 17.65
N GLY A 182 -12.98 1.13 16.45
CA GLY A 182 -14.24 1.11 15.69
C GLY A 182 -14.49 -0.22 14.99
N ALA A 183 -13.46 -1.06 14.80
CA ALA A 183 -13.49 -2.28 13.99
C ALA A 183 -14.06 -2.03 12.58
N GLU A 184 -13.68 -0.89 11.98
CA GLU A 184 -14.22 -0.45 10.70
C GLU A 184 -13.14 0.19 9.80
N ARG A 185 -13.44 0.26 8.52
CA ARG A 185 -12.59 0.96 7.57
C ARG A 185 -12.79 2.48 7.70
N ALA A 186 -11.76 3.20 8.06
CA ALA A 186 -11.67 4.64 7.98
C ALA A 186 -11.18 5.07 6.59
N VAL A 187 -11.78 6.12 5.99
CA VAL A 187 -11.38 6.62 4.66
C VAL A 187 -11.00 8.09 4.80
N PHE A 188 -9.70 8.36 4.84
CA PHE A 188 -9.17 9.72 4.80
C PHE A 188 -9.36 10.30 3.40
N GLY A 189 -9.67 11.60 3.32
CA GLY A 189 -10.06 12.25 2.07
C GLY A 189 -11.56 12.19 1.79
N ALA A 190 -12.34 11.63 2.73
CA ALA A 190 -13.80 11.70 2.79
C ALA A 190 -14.25 12.20 4.17
N GLU A 191 -15.45 12.77 4.27
CA GLU A 191 -16.01 13.17 5.57
C GLU A 191 -16.25 11.94 6.47
N PRO A 192 -16.01 12.03 7.78
CA PRO A 192 -15.56 13.21 8.53
C PRO A 192 -14.02 13.39 8.61
N LEU A 193 -13.22 12.62 7.87
CA LEU A 193 -11.74 12.57 7.95
C LEU A 193 -11.06 13.42 6.85
N MET A 194 -11.79 14.30 6.21
CA MET A 194 -11.31 15.15 5.11
C MET A 194 -10.21 16.14 5.55
N ASP A 195 -10.21 16.58 6.80
CA ASP A 195 -9.29 17.60 7.31
C ASP A 195 -8.01 17.04 7.95
N VAL A 196 -7.86 15.72 7.96
CA VAL A 196 -6.62 15.06 8.40
C VAL A 196 -5.51 15.32 7.36
N PRO A 197 -4.29 15.73 7.75
CA PRO A 197 -3.19 15.88 6.81
C PRO A 197 -2.89 14.59 6.04
N ILE A 198 -2.57 14.71 4.74
CA ILE A 198 -2.25 13.54 3.89
C ILE A 198 -1.09 12.73 4.48
N SER A 199 -0.05 13.39 5.02
CA SER A 199 1.09 12.71 5.65
C SER A 199 0.70 11.85 6.85
N GLN A 200 -0.28 12.29 7.66
CA GLN A 200 -0.81 11.51 8.78
C GLN A 200 -1.68 10.34 8.30
N ALA A 201 -2.49 10.55 7.27
CA ALA A 201 -3.28 9.49 6.65
C ALA A 201 -2.39 8.39 6.05
N ILE A 202 -1.27 8.77 5.39
CA ILE A 202 -0.25 7.84 4.89
C ILE A 202 0.34 7.03 6.06
N ALA A 203 0.71 7.68 7.16
CA ALA A 203 1.25 7.00 8.34
C ALA A 203 0.24 6.01 8.93
N ALA A 204 -1.02 6.42 9.09
CA ALA A 204 -2.09 5.55 9.57
C ALA A 204 -2.28 4.32 8.68
N SER A 205 -2.36 4.56 7.35
CA SER A 205 -2.54 3.51 6.34
C SER A 205 -1.32 2.59 6.17
N SER A 206 -0.15 2.98 6.68
CA SER A 206 1.11 2.21 6.59
C SER A 206 1.51 1.54 7.90
N SER A 207 0.67 1.58 8.93
CA SER A 207 0.94 1.01 10.25
C SER A 207 0.66 -0.49 10.27
N ILE A 208 1.57 -1.28 9.68
CA ILE A 208 1.46 -2.75 9.57
C ILE A 208 1.41 -3.38 10.96
N PRO A 209 0.33 -4.11 11.33
CA PRO A 209 0.19 -4.72 12.65
C PRO A 209 1.34 -5.65 12.99
N GLY A 210 1.83 -5.56 14.22
CA GLY A 210 2.96 -6.35 14.72
C GLY A 210 4.34 -5.84 14.28
N PHE A 211 4.44 -5.07 13.20
CA PHE A 211 5.67 -4.42 12.78
C PHE A 211 5.73 -2.99 13.31
N PHE A 212 4.72 -2.17 13.01
CA PHE A 212 4.56 -0.82 13.56
C PHE A 212 3.52 -0.77 14.67
N GLU A 213 3.73 0.16 15.62
CA GLU A 213 2.67 0.57 16.53
C GLU A 213 1.52 1.18 15.73
N PRO A 214 0.25 1.01 16.16
CA PRO A 214 -0.87 1.72 15.58
C PRO A 214 -0.63 3.24 15.59
N TYR A 215 -1.00 3.92 14.51
CA TYR A 215 -0.81 5.37 14.41
C TYR A 215 -2.04 6.10 14.97
N ARG A 216 -1.81 6.99 15.94
CA ARG A 216 -2.90 7.68 16.64
C ARG A 216 -3.23 9.03 16.00
N ILE A 217 -4.51 9.22 15.62
CA ILE A 217 -5.06 10.47 15.12
C ILE A 217 -6.35 10.78 15.87
N GLY A 218 -6.47 11.98 16.47
CA GLY A 218 -7.69 12.40 17.13
C GLY A 218 -8.16 11.49 18.28
N GLY A 219 -7.23 10.78 18.93
CA GLY A 219 -7.53 9.84 20.03
C GLY A 219 -7.90 8.43 19.58
N ARG A 220 -7.96 8.14 18.28
CA ARG A 220 -8.22 6.82 17.71
C ARG A 220 -6.94 6.19 17.18
N ASP A 221 -6.85 4.87 17.25
CA ASP A 221 -5.70 4.10 16.79
C ASP A 221 -6.01 3.42 15.44
N TYR A 222 -5.14 3.68 14.46
CA TYR A 222 -5.29 3.17 13.10
C TYR A 222 -4.16 2.22 12.74
N VAL A 223 -4.50 1.21 11.95
CA VAL A 223 -3.54 0.28 11.32
C VAL A 223 -3.71 0.25 9.81
N ASP A 224 -2.79 -0.46 9.15
CA ASP A 224 -2.67 -0.57 7.70
C ASP A 224 -4.01 -0.83 7.01
N GLY A 225 -4.23 -0.09 5.91
CA GLY A 225 -5.48 -0.15 5.15
C GLY A 225 -5.74 -1.51 4.49
N ASP A 226 -4.70 -2.31 4.26
CA ASP A 226 -4.85 -3.63 3.65
C ASP A 226 -5.34 -4.71 4.62
N VAL A 227 -5.48 -4.38 5.92
CA VAL A 227 -6.07 -5.29 6.91
C VAL A 227 -7.56 -5.50 6.63
N GLY A 228 -7.92 -6.71 6.21
CA GLY A 228 -9.31 -7.10 5.92
C GLY A 228 -9.90 -6.54 4.62
N HIS A 229 -9.20 -5.63 3.94
CA HIS A 229 -9.54 -5.12 2.62
C HIS A 229 -8.27 -4.97 1.78
N THR A 230 -8.34 -5.28 0.50
CA THR A 230 -7.20 -5.07 -0.40
C THR A 230 -7.67 -4.38 -1.67
N GLY A 231 -6.90 -3.37 -2.10
CA GLY A 231 -7.13 -2.66 -3.36
C GLY A 231 -8.34 -1.74 -3.38
N HIS A 232 -9.22 -1.74 -2.38
CA HIS A 232 -10.32 -0.78 -2.14
C HIS A 232 -11.06 -0.27 -3.40
N ALA A 233 -11.21 -1.11 -4.44
CA ALA A 233 -11.83 -0.74 -5.72
C ALA A 233 -13.33 -0.39 -5.58
N ASP A 234 -13.98 -0.84 -4.51
CA ASP A 234 -15.34 -0.47 -4.14
C ASP A 234 -15.49 1.05 -3.89
N LEU A 235 -14.45 1.70 -3.32
CA LEU A 235 -14.42 3.16 -3.15
C LEU A 235 -14.44 3.86 -4.51
N ALA A 236 -13.69 3.34 -5.50
CA ALA A 236 -13.70 3.89 -6.85
C ALA A 236 -15.09 3.82 -7.47
N VAL A 237 -15.73 2.66 -7.38
CA VAL A 237 -17.08 2.43 -7.88
C VAL A 237 -18.10 3.30 -7.15
N GLY A 238 -18.01 3.41 -5.83
CA GLY A 238 -18.85 4.28 -4.99
C GLY A 238 -18.76 5.76 -5.39
N HIS A 239 -17.58 6.21 -5.86
CA HIS A 239 -17.33 7.58 -6.36
C HIS A 239 -17.63 7.74 -7.86
N GLY A 240 -18.26 6.74 -8.49
CA GLY A 240 -18.75 6.82 -9.87
C GLY A 240 -17.69 6.56 -10.94
N ALA A 241 -16.61 5.85 -10.63
CA ALA A 241 -15.65 5.42 -11.64
C ALA A 241 -16.29 4.40 -12.59
N GLY A 242 -16.07 4.58 -13.88
CA GLY A 242 -16.47 3.64 -14.93
C GLY A 242 -15.31 2.81 -15.46
N SER A 243 -14.07 3.20 -15.11
CA SER A 243 -12.86 2.43 -15.38
C SER A 243 -11.94 2.49 -14.16
N VAL A 244 -11.51 1.34 -13.69
CA VAL A 244 -10.68 1.19 -12.48
C VAL A 244 -9.46 0.36 -12.83
N VAL A 245 -8.28 0.97 -12.67
CA VAL A 245 -6.99 0.30 -12.78
C VAL A 245 -6.48 0.04 -11.38
N VAL A 246 -6.24 -1.22 -11.04
CA VAL A 246 -5.68 -1.65 -9.76
C VAL A 246 -4.27 -2.15 -9.99
N ILE A 247 -3.29 -1.63 -9.25
CA ILE A 247 -1.93 -2.18 -9.20
C ILE A 247 -1.75 -2.84 -7.84
N ASN A 248 -1.45 -4.14 -7.86
CA ASN A 248 -1.24 -4.95 -6.65
C ASN A 248 0.16 -5.57 -6.67
N PRO A 249 1.14 -5.02 -5.94
CA PRO A 249 2.47 -5.60 -5.85
C PRO A 249 2.54 -6.80 -4.90
N ALA A 250 1.62 -6.90 -3.94
CA ALA A 250 1.63 -7.90 -2.88
C ALA A 250 1.02 -9.23 -3.35
N VAL A 251 1.79 -10.00 -4.13
CA VAL A 251 1.38 -11.33 -4.57
C VAL A 251 2.10 -12.43 -3.78
N PRO A 252 1.44 -13.56 -3.47
CA PRO A 252 2.09 -14.66 -2.81
C PRO A 252 3.15 -15.32 -3.69
N LEU A 253 4.25 -15.72 -3.09
CA LEU A 253 5.30 -16.48 -3.76
C LEU A 253 4.83 -17.91 -4.05
N ARG A 254 5.00 -18.38 -5.29
CA ARG A 254 4.86 -19.79 -5.66
C ARG A 254 6.24 -20.41 -5.85
N ILE A 255 6.58 -21.37 -5.01
CA ILE A 255 7.82 -22.13 -5.12
C ILE A 255 7.59 -23.26 -6.10
N GLY A 256 8.29 -23.20 -7.23
CA GLY A 256 8.14 -24.17 -8.33
C GLY A 256 9.11 -25.33 -8.26
N SER A 257 10.18 -25.24 -7.45
CA SER A 257 11.26 -26.22 -7.39
C SER A 257 11.71 -26.50 -5.96
N PRO A 258 11.99 -27.75 -5.59
CA PRO A 258 12.58 -28.08 -4.29
C PRO A 258 13.98 -27.48 -4.05
N LYS A 259 14.61 -26.92 -5.08
CA LYS A 259 15.90 -26.22 -4.98
C LYS A 259 15.79 -24.76 -4.58
N GLU A 260 14.57 -24.20 -4.63
CA GLU A 260 14.31 -22.83 -4.18
C GLU A 260 14.15 -22.81 -2.66
N PRO A 261 14.60 -21.74 -1.98
CA PRO A 261 14.36 -21.57 -0.55
C PRO A 261 12.85 -21.61 -0.26
N ASP A 262 12.43 -22.44 0.68
CA ASP A 262 11.04 -22.49 1.12
C ASP A 262 10.69 -21.28 2.03
N VAL A 263 9.40 -20.96 2.13
CA VAL A 263 8.92 -19.86 2.97
C VAL A 263 9.27 -20.10 4.44
N ARG A 264 9.28 -21.37 4.88
CA ARG A 264 9.56 -21.75 6.26
C ARG A 264 10.99 -21.35 6.68
N SER A 265 11.96 -21.47 5.77
CA SER A 265 13.35 -21.07 6.04
C SER A 265 13.52 -19.59 6.33
N GLY A 266 12.58 -18.74 5.90
CA GLY A 266 12.52 -17.30 6.21
C GLY A 266 11.97 -16.98 7.61
N GLY A 267 11.56 -17.99 8.39
CA GLY A 267 11.08 -17.82 9.76
C GLY A 267 9.65 -17.27 9.87
N LEU A 268 9.27 -16.88 11.09
CA LEU A 268 7.91 -16.46 11.42
C LEU A 268 7.43 -15.28 10.57
N TYR A 269 8.29 -14.29 10.34
CA TYR A 269 7.92 -13.10 9.56
C TYR A 269 7.56 -13.47 8.11
N ALA A 270 8.38 -14.26 7.45
CA ALA A 270 8.13 -14.71 6.07
C ALA A 270 6.84 -15.55 5.96
N ILE A 271 6.56 -16.39 6.97
CA ILE A 271 5.33 -17.17 7.02
C ILE A 271 4.10 -16.25 7.16
N MET A 272 4.15 -15.26 8.06
CA MET A 272 3.06 -14.31 8.26
C MET A 272 2.85 -13.44 7.03
N GLU A 273 3.92 -12.95 6.40
CA GLU A 273 3.87 -12.15 5.18
C GLU A 273 3.27 -12.95 4.03
N GLN A 274 3.73 -14.17 3.80
CA GLN A 274 3.17 -15.07 2.76
C GLN A 274 1.69 -15.36 3.00
N ALA A 275 1.30 -15.67 4.24
CA ALA A 275 -0.10 -15.91 4.60
C ALA A 275 -0.96 -14.64 4.39
N GLY A 276 -0.42 -13.48 4.74
CA GLY A 276 -1.03 -12.18 4.48
C GLY A 276 -1.25 -11.94 2.99
N HIS A 277 -0.24 -12.13 2.15
CA HIS A 277 -0.34 -11.98 0.69
C HIS A 277 -1.38 -12.94 0.08
N ILE A 278 -1.45 -14.20 0.54
CA ILE A 278 -2.48 -15.16 0.09
C ILE A 278 -3.87 -14.64 0.43
N THR A 279 -4.08 -14.18 1.66
CA THR A 279 -5.37 -13.66 2.12
C THR A 279 -5.76 -12.40 1.35
N SER A 280 -4.85 -11.43 1.24
CA SER A 280 -5.06 -10.16 0.54
C SER A 280 -5.40 -10.36 -0.93
N LEU A 281 -4.66 -11.23 -1.64
CA LEU A 281 -4.96 -11.54 -3.04
C LEU A 281 -6.34 -12.17 -3.21
N ASN A 282 -6.72 -13.11 -2.33
CA ASN A 282 -8.04 -13.74 -2.40
C ASN A 282 -9.16 -12.73 -2.17
N ILE A 283 -9.03 -11.84 -1.18
CA ILE A 283 -9.99 -10.77 -0.90
C ILE A 283 -10.10 -9.84 -2.11
N LEU A 284 -8.96 -9.41 -2.68
CA LEU A 284 -8.93 -8.53 -3.86
C LEU A 284 -9.66 -9.16 -5.05
N VAL A 285 -9.31 -10.41 -5.40
CA VAL A 285 -9.89 -11.09 -6.57
C VAL A 285 -11.37 -11.35 -6.38
N LEU A 286 -11.80 -11.78 -5.18
CA LEU A 286 -13.22 -11.98 -4.86
C LEU A 286 -13.99 -10.65 -4.90
N GLY A 287 -13.41 -9.59 -4.31
CA GLY A 287 -14.01 -8.25 -4.33
C GLY A 287 -14.17 -7.69 -5.75
N LEU A 288 -13.16 -7.82 -6.61
CA LEU A 288 -13.25 -7.37 -8.00
C LEU A 288 -14.29 -8.17 -8.80
N ARG A 289 -14.39 -9.49 -8.58
CA ARG A 289 -15.43 -10.33 -9.20
C ARG A 289 -16.84 -9.93 -8.75
N GLU A 290 -17.02 -9.69 -7.46
CA GLU A 290 -18.29 -9.24 -6.91
C GLU A 290 -18.68 -7.86 -7.47
N LEU A 291 -17.75 -6.90 -7.48
CA LEU A 291 -17.97 -5.58 -8.06
C LEU A 291 -18.36 -5.69 -9.54
N LYS A 292 -17.70 -6.56 -10.31
CA LYS A 292 -18.03 -6.77 -11.73
C LYS A 292 -19.42 -7.36 -11.93
N LEU A 293 -19.86 -8.25 -11.05
CA LEU A 293 -21.24 -8.80 -11.09
C LEU A 293 -22.27 -7.73 -10.77
N ARG A 294 -22.02 -6.89 -9.77
CA ARG A 294 -22.93 -5.79 -9.36
C ARG A 294 -22.91 -4.61 -10.33
N ARG A 295 -21.77 -4.34 -10.95
CA ARG A 295 -21.54 -3.21 -11.85
C ARG A 295 -20.90 -3.70 -13.15
N PRO A 296 -21.64 -4.38 -14.02
CA PRO A 296 -21.17 -4.88 -15.29
C PRO A 296 -20.73 -3.76 -16.27
N ASP A 297 -21.19 -2.55 -16.01
CA ASP A 297 -20.84 -1.31 -16.73
C ASP A 297 -19.47 -0.76 -16.39
N VAL A 298 -18.81 -1.22 -15.30
CA VAL A 298 -17.48 -0.77 -14.88
C VAL A 298 -16.42 -1.71 -15.44
N GLU A 299 -15.36 -1.12 -16.01
CA GLU A 299 -14.16 -1.86 -16.44
C GLU A 299 -13.15 -1.94 -15.29
N PHE A 300 -12.66 -3.16 -15.02
CA PHE A 300 -11.59 -3.39 -14.05
C PHE A 300 -10.37 -4.00 -14.73
N SER A 301 -9.20 -3.45 -14.44
CA SER A 301 -7.91 -4.01 -14.84
C SER A 301 -7.05 -4.19 -13.60
N LEU A 302 -6.58 -5.41 -13.34
CA LEU A 302 -5.65 -5.73 -12.26
C LEU A 302 -4.27 -5.98 -12.86
N ILE A 303 -3.30 -5.17 -12.47
CA ILE A 303 -1.89 -5.29 -12.83
C ILE A 303 -1.14 -5.77 -11.60
N GLN A 304 -0.39 -6.85 -11.73
CA GLN A 304 0.37 -7.45 -10.64
C GLN A 304 1.57 -8.21 -11.18
N PRO A 305 2.62 -8.42 -10.36
CA PRO A 305 3.75 -9.24 -10.74
C PRO A 305 3.35 -10.71 -10.90
N GLU A 306 4.20 -11.48 -11.55
CA GLU A 306 4.06 -12.92 -11.60
C GLU A 306 4.31 -13.56 -10.22
N PHE A 307 3.69 -14.72 -10.00
CA PHE A 307 3.87 -15.52 -8.77
C PHE A 307 5.19 -16.29 -8.75
N LYS A 308 6.26 -15.73 -9.29
CA LYS A 308 7.59 -16.35 -9.38
C LYS A 308 8.57 -15.65 -8.44
N PRO A 309 9.68 -16.31 -8.07
CA PRO A 309 10.80 -15.61 -7.45
C PRO A 309 11.20 -14.38 -8.30
N SER A 310 11.19 -13.23 -7.68
CA SER A 310 11.44 -11.93 -8.30
C SER A 310 12.12 -11.03 -7.25
N PRO A 311 12.57 -9.83 -7.59
CA PRO A 311 13.06 -8.85 -6.61
C PRO A 311 12.04 -8.46 -5.52
N LEU A 312 10.77 -8.86 -5.68
CA LEU A 312 9.72 -8.67 -4.66
C LEU A 312 9.72 -9.78 -3.60
N VAL A 313 10.57 -10.80 -3.75
CA VAL A 313 10.74 -11.87 -2.77
C VAL A 313 11.75 -11.43 -1.71
N GLY A 314 11.30 -11.37 -0.47
CA GLY A 314 12.09 -10.91 0.67
C GLY A 314 11.25 -10.04 1.58
N PRO A 315 11.79 -9.56 2.69
CA PRO A 315 11.04 -8.70 3.60
C PRO A 315 10.50 -7.48 2.86
N SER A 316 9.18 -7.30 2.82
CA SER A 316 8.52 -6.20 2.10
C SER A 316 8.99 -4.82 2.56
N MET A 317 9.48 -4.74 3.80
CA MET A 317 10.09 -3.54 4.40
C MET A 317 11.60 -3.42 4.14
N GLY A 318 12.20 -4.29 3.30
CA GLY A 318 13.61 -4.30 2.98
C GLY A 318 14.01 -3.25 1.95
N PHE A 319 15.04 -2.44 2.26
CA PHE A 319 15.56 -1.42 1.34
C PHE A 319 16.60 -1.95 0.34
N GLU A 320 17.21 -3.09 0.61
CA GLU A 320 18.24 -3.68 -0.27
C GLU A 320 17.69 -4.05 -1.65
N ALA A 321 16.47 -4.60 -1.69
CA ALA A 321 15.80 -4.98 -2.92
C ALA A 321 14.97 -3.86 -3.56
N SER A 322 14.87 -2.69 -2.93
CA SER A 322 13.92 -1.64 -3.34
C SER A 322 14.12 -1.15 -4.77
N ARG A 323 15.37 -0.90 -5.18
CA ARG A 323 15.69 -0.49 -6.56
C ARG A 323 15.55 -1.61 -7.57
N ALA A 324 15.84 -2.84 -7.16
CA ALA A 324 15.59 -4.00 -8.01
C ALA A 324 14.09 -4.16 -8.25
N ALA A 325 13.25 -3.93 -7.24
CA ALA A 325 11.79 -3.93 -7.35
C ALA A 325 11.27 -2.80 -8.27
N LEU A 326 11.85 -1.60 -8.16
CA LEU A 326 11.55 -0.47 -9.05
C LEU A 326 11.79 -0.83 -10.53
N ARG A 327 13.01 -1.32 -10.83
CA ARG A 327 13.38 -1.73 -12.19
C ARG A 327 12.56 -2.92 -12.68
N TYR A 328 12.27 -3.87 -11.82
CA TYR A 328 11.43 -5.02 -12.14
C TYR A 328 10.00 -4.59 -12.47
N GLY A 329 9.40 -3.66 -11.73
CA GLY A 329 8.09 -3.11 -12.03
C GLY A 329 8.03 -2.49 -13.43
N HIS A 330 9.05 -1.72 -13.80
CA HIS A 330 9.16 -1.14 -15.14
C HIS A 330 9.35 -2.21 -16.22
N ALA A 331 10.33 -3.11 -16.06
CA ALA A 331 10.67 -4.11 -17.06
C ALA A 331 9.52 -5.10 -17.30
N SER A 332 8.92 -5.64 -16.22
CA SER A 332 7.85 -6.64 -16.32
C SER A 332 6.60 -6.10 -17.03
N VAL A 333 6.25 -4.84 -16.79
CA VAL A 333 5.12 -4.20 -17.48
C VAL A 333 5.45 -3.88 -18.92
N THR A 334 6.69 -3.44 -19.22
CA THR A 334 7.16 -3.19 -20.59
C THR A 334 7.12 -4.47 -21.44
N GLU A 335 7.65 -5.59 -20.90
CA GLU A 335 7.63 -6.90 -21.54
C GLU A 335 6.20 -7.39 -21.79
N TRP A 336 5.31 -7.24 -20.80
CA TRP A 336 3.91 -7.58 -20.97
C TRP A 336 3.23 -6.77 -22.08
N LEU A 337 3.47 -5.46 -22.13
CA LEU A 337 2.88 -4.59 -23.18
C LEU A 337 3.43 -4.90 -24.56
N ALA A 338 4.69 -5.35 -24.68
CA ALA A 338 5.29 -5.83 -25.93
C ALA A 338 4.74 -7.20 -26.38
N GLY A 339 3.99 -7.90 -25.53
CA GLY A 339 3.49 -9.25 -25.80
C GLY A 339 4.53 -10.35 -25.66
N GLU A 340 5.69 -10.04 -25.07
CA GLU A 340 6.83 -10.97 -24.92
C GLU A 340 6.82 -11.65 -23.54
N GLY A 341 6.02 -11.15 -22.57
CA GLY A 341 5.95 -11.67 -21.22
C GLY A 341 4.64 -12.39 -20.90
N ALA A 342 4.62 -13.11 -19.77
CA ALA A 342 3.38 -13.63 -19.20
C ALA A 342 2.45 -12.46 -18.80
N PRO A 343 1.12 -12.63 -18.90
CA PRO A 343 0.20 -11.54 -18.60
C PRO A 343 0.32 -11.09 -17.16
N VAL A 344 0.76 -9.85 -16.97
CA VAL A 344 0.81 -9.15 -15.67
C VAL A 344 -0.54 -8.49 -15.37
N ALA A 345 -1.43 -8.40 -16.36
CA ALA A 345 -2.74 -7.80 -16.19
C ALA A 345 -3.86 -8.83 -16.33
N ILE A 346 -4.81 -8.76 -15.42
CA ILE A 346 -6.05 -9.53 -15.46
C ILE A 346 -7.19 -8.57 -15.77
N ARG A 347 -7.92 -8.83 -16.87
CA ARG A 347 -9.16 -8.11 -17.15
C ARG A 347 -10.34 -8.92 -16.62
N PHE A 348 -11.16 -8.31 -15.83
CA PHE A 348 -12.42 -8.89 -15.36
C PHE A 348 -13.50 -8.50 -16.37
N LYS A 349 -13.86 -9.46 -17.22
CA LYS A 349 -14.93 -9.32 -18.22
C LYS A 349 -16.30 -9.54 -17.61
#